data_4eea95616f3f229e5e503296ddf3bb59
#
_entry.id   4eea95616f3f229e5e503296ddf3bb59
#
_cell.length_a   1.000
_cell.length_b   1.000
_cell.length_c   1.000
_cell.angle_alpha   90.00
_cell.angle_beta   90.00
_cell.angle_gamma   90.00
#
_symmetry.space_group_name_H-M   'P 1'
#
loop_
_entity.id
_entity.type
_entity.pdbx_description
1 polymer ?
#
loop_
_entity_poly.entity_id
_entity_poly.type
_entity_poly.pdbx_seq_one_letter_code
_entity_poly.pdbx_strand_id
1 'polypeptide(L)'
;FDFFLANTKEAYEVKQDWKAHYSGNLVVEIEMYGKPSGLMGTTADWWIFDTKTEFIFITPQAIKNLIVELNPPLRQFTGKGDTQPKKAYLIPVETIKKYSSRDVPRDQILQTNTYKHT
;
A
#
# COMPACT_ATOMS: atom_id res chain seq x y z
N PHE A 1 1.72 -9.18 -8.06
CA PHE A 1 2.10 -9.27 -6.64
C PHE A 1 3.60 -9.52 -6.48
N ASP A 2 4.12 -9.27 -5.28
CA ASP A 2 5.56 -9.41 -5.01
C ASP A 2 5.94 -10.78 -4.47
N PHE A 3 5.06 -11.39 -3.69
CA PHE A 3 5.31 -12.75 -3.22
C PHE A 3 4.00 -13.47 -2.91
N PHE A 4 4.13 -14.80 -2.81
CA PHE A 4 2.99 -15.69 -2.59
C PHE A 4 3.35 -16.69 -1.48
N LEU A 5 2.44 -16.84 -0.52
CA LEU A 5 2.61 -17.84 0.54
C LEU A 5 1.87 -19.11 0.16
N ALA A 6 2.61 -20.17 -0.18
CA ALA A 6 2.03 -21.41 -0.66
C ALA A 6 1.12 -22.11 0.36
N ASN A 7 1.47 -22.03 1.65
CA ASN A 7 0.70 -22.68 2.70
C ASN A 7 -0.67 -22.02 2.94
N THR A 8 -0.76 -20.68 2.79
CA THR A 8 -2.02 -19.96 2.93
C THR A 8 -2.68 -19.68 1.58
N LYS A 9 -1.95 -19.87 0.49
CA LYS A 9 -2.37 -19.54 -0.88
C LYS A 9 -2.72 -18.07 -1.04
N GLU A 10 -1.99 -17.20 -0.36
CA GLU A 10 -2.21 -15.76 -0.41
C GLU A 10 -1.08 -15.04 -1.13
N ALA A 11 -1.46 -14.10 -1.99
CA ALA A 11 -0.53 -13.25 -2.74
C ALA A 11 -0.40 -11.89 -2.05
N TYR A 12 0.83 -11.43 -1.92
CA TYR A 12 1.15 -10.18 -1.22
C TYR A 12 1.84 -9.21 -2.16
N GLU A 13 1.51 -7.94 -2.01
CA GLU A 13 2.16 -6.85 -2.73
C GLU A 13 2.67 -5.83 -1.73
N VAL A 14 3.97 -5.53 -1.80
CA VAL A 14 4.59 -4.55 -0.91
C VAL A 14 4.65 -3.20 -1.62
N LYS A 15 4.11 -2.18 -0.98
CA LYS A 15 4.12 -0.80 -1.47
C LYS A 15 5.07 0.00 -0.61
N GLN A 16 6.27 0.25 -1.13
CA GLN A 16 7.24 1.08 -0.44
C GLN A 16 6.88 2.55 -0.65
N ASP A 17 6.47 3.21 0.42
CA ASP A 17 6.10 4.63 0.39
C ASP A 17 6.77 5.32 1.57
N TRP A 18 8.07 5.53 1.45
CA TRP A 18 8.84 6.13 2.53
C TRP A 18 8.55 7.62 2.71
N LYS A 19 7.98 8.28 1.69
CA LYS A 19 7.57 9.68 1.83
C LYS A 19 6.42 9.83 2.82
N ALA A 20 5.65 8.78 3.04
CA ALA A 20 4.57 8.80 4.03
C ALA A 20 5.08 9.11 5.44
N HIS A 21 6.34 8.77 5.72
CA HIS A 21 7.00 9.09 6.98
C HIS A 21 7.07 10.60 7.25
N TYR A 22 7.18 11.40 6.18
CA TYR A 22 7.23 12.86 6.28
C TYR A 22 5.88 13.51 6.03
N SER A 23 5.20 13.08 4.99
CA SER A 23 3.95 13.71 4.54
C SER A 23 2.74 13.32 5.38
N GLY A 24 2.80 12.15 6.02
CA GLY A 24 1.66 11.57 6.72
C GLY A 24 0.63 10.96 5.79
N ASN A 25 0.88 10.92 4.48
CA ASN A 25 -0.06 10.41 3.48
C ASN A 25 0.56 9.28 2.67
N LEU A 26 -0.27 8.30 2.34
CA LEU A 26 0.08 7.23 1.41
C LEU A 26 -0.50 7.54 0.04
N VAL A 27 0.21 7.15 -1.01
CA VAL A 27 -0.22 7.31 -2.39
C VAL A 27 -0.79 5.97 -2.87
N VAL A 28 -2.06 5.97 -3.24
CA VAL A 28 -2.75 4.76 -3.72
C VAL A 28 -3.10 4.96 -5.19
N GLU A 29 -2.26 4.44 -6.07
CA GLU A 29 -2.45 4.56 -7.52
C GLU A 29 -3.66 3.74 -7.96
N ILE A 30 -4.45 4.31 -8.87
CA ILE A 30 -5.61 3.62 -9.44
C ILE A 30 -5.58 3.58 -10.97
N GLU A 31 -4.80 4.44 -11.60
CA GLU A 31 -4.78 4.54 -13.07
C GLU A 31 -3.42 5.03 -13.55
N MET A 32 -2.96 4.44 -14.65
CA MET A 32 -1.76 4.85 -15.35
C MET A 32 -2.02 4.76 -16.84
N TYR A 33 -1.70 5.84 -17.58
CA TYR A 33 -1.91 5.91 -19.02
C TYR A 33 -3.37 5.64 -19.42
N GLY A 34 -4.32 6.07 -18.60
CA GLY A 34 -5.75 5.86 -18.85
C GLY A 34 -6.26 4.45 -18.60
N LYS A 35 -5.41 3.56 -18.06
CA LYS A 35 -5.77 2.16 -17.79
C LYS A 35 -5.77 1.88 -16.29
N PRO A 36 -6.66 0.98 -15.82
CA PRO A 36 -6.63 0.57 -14.41
C PRO A 36 -5.24 0.08 -14.01
N SER A 37 -4.74 0.56 -12.88
CA SER A 37 -3.45 0.16 -12.34
C SER A 37 -3.48 0.25 -10.82
N GLY A 38 -2.41 -0.16 -10.18
CA GLY A 38 -2.34 -0.15 -8.72
C GLY A 38 -3.53 -0.86 -8.11
N LEU A 39 -4.32 -0.14 -7.31
CA LEU A 39 -5.48 -0.71 -6.62
C LEU A 39 -6.51 -1.33 -7.56
N MET A 40 -6.71 -0.71 -8.73
CA MET A 40 -7.73 -1.18 -9.68
C MET A 40 -7.23 -2.32 -10.58
N GLY A 41 -5.94 -2.59 -10.59
CA GLY A 41 -5.34 -3.67 -11.40
C GLY A 41 -4.71 -4.78 -10.58
N THR A 42 -4.73 -4.70 -9.27
CA THR A 42 -4.03 -5.69 -8.43
C THR A 42 -4.75 -7.03 -8.40
N THR A 43 -3.95 -8.09 -8.36
CA THR A 43 -4.42 -9.46 -8.12
C THR A 43 -3.97 -9.98 -6.76
N ALA A 44 -3.33 -9.12 -5.97
CA ALA A 44 -2.86 -9.51 -4.64
C ALA A 44 -4.04 -9.61 -3.65
N ASP A 45 -3.91 -10.51 -2.70
CA ASP A 45 -4.88 -10.65 -1.61
C ASP A 45 -4.61 -9.61 -0.52
N TRP A 46 -3.34 -9.26 -0.34
CA TRP A 46 -2.90 -8.33 0.70
C TRP A 46 -1.95 -7.30 0.14
N TRP A 47 -2.09 -6.06 0.62
CA TRP A 47 -1.10 -5.02 0.44
C TRP A 47 -0.40 -4.76 1.76
N ILE A 48 0.91 -4.56 1.69
CA ILE A 48 1.73 -4.18 2.84
C ILE A 48 2.36 -2.84 2.52
N PHE A 49 1.93 -1.80 3.22
CA PHE A 49 2.56 -0.49 3.07
C PHE A 49 3.80 -0.41 3.95
N ASP A 50 4.93 -0.18 3.34
CA ASP A 50 6.19 0.07 4.02
C ASP A 50 6.39 1.58 4.12
N THR A 51 6.14 2.15 5.29
CA THR A 51 6.27 3.58 5.53
C THR A 51 7.65 3.98 6.04
N LYS A 52 8.60 3.05 6.06
CA LYS A 52 9.94 3.16 6.64
C LYS A 52 9.95 2.90 8.14
N THR A 53 8.90 3.27 8.87
CA THR A 53 8.82 3.05 10.34
C THR A 53 7.97 1.85 10.70
N GLU A 54 7.06 1.44 9.80
CA GLU A 54 6.14 0.35 10.07
C GLU A 54 5.70 -0.34 8.79
N PHE A 55 5.12 -1.53 8.94
CA PHE A 55 4.49 -2.28 7.86
C PHE A 55 3.01 -2.39 8.17
N ILE A 56 2.16 -1.87 7.30
CA ILE A 56 0.71 -1.84 7.47
C ILE A 56 0.07 -2.86 6.54
N PHE A 57 -0.62 -3.85 7.10
CA PHE A 57 -1.27 -4.92 6.33
C PHE A 57 -2.74 -4.57 6.12
N ILE A 58 -3.14 -4.45 4.87
CA ILE A 58 -4.51 -4.11 4.50
C ILE A 58 -4.91 -4.83 3.22
N THR A 59 -6.18 -5.22 3.10
CA THR A 59 -6.65 -5.83 1.85
C THR A 59 -6.99 -4.74 0.84
N PRO A 60 -6.84 -5.02 -0.47
CA PRO A 60 -7.31 -4.09 -1.50
C PRO A 60 -8.78 -3.74 -1.35
N GLN A 61 -9.62 -4.69 -0.94
CA GLN A 61 -11.05 -4.42 -0.75
C GLN A 61 -11.29 -3.41 0.38
N ALA A 62 -10.54 -3.50 1.48
CA ALA A 62 -10.65 -2.53 2.57
C ALA A 62 -10.26 -1.13 2.11
N ILE A 63 -9.24 -1.02 1.25
CA ILE A 63 -8.86 0.28 0.67
C ILE A 63 -9.99 0.82 -0.21
N LYS A 64 -10.58 -0.01 -1.05
CA LYS A 64 -11.70 0.41 -1.90
C LYS A 64 -12.88 0.88 -1.05
N ASN A 65 -13.17 0.18 0.04
CA ASN A 65 -14.26 0.55 0.95
C ASN A 65 -14.02 1.91 1.59
N LEU A 66 -12.81 2.18 2.07
CA LEU A 66 -12.51 3.48 2.67
C LEU A 66 -12.58 4.62 1.66
N ILE A 67 -12.20 4.37 0.41
CA ILE A 67 -12.31 5.37 -0.65
C ILE A 67 -13.76 5.75 -0.89
N VAL A 68 -14.65 4.77 -0.96
CA VAL A 68 -16.08 5.01 -1.13
C VAL A 68 -16.66 5.78 0.06
N GLU A 69 -16.27 5.38 1.27
CA GLU A 69 -16.80 5.98 2.50
C GLU A 69 -16.30 7.40 2.74
N LEU A 70 -15.01 7.64 2.52
CA LEU A 70 -14.35 8.88 2.92
C LEU A 70 -14.09 9.86 1.78
N ASN A 71 -14.17 9.38 0.54
CA ASN A 71 -13.91 10.19 -0.66
C ASN A 71 -12.64 11.04 -0.54
N PRO A 72 -11.47 10.40 -0.34
CA PRO A 72 -10.21 11.14 -0.18
C PRO A 72 -9.82 11.89 -1.46
N PRO A 73 -8.88 12.85 -1.37
CA PRO A 73 -8.46 13.61 -2.53
C PRO A 73 -7.87 12.73 -3.63
N LEU A 74 -8.35 12.91 -4.86
CA LEU A 74 -7.79 12.28 -6.04
C LEU A 74 -6.83 13.26 -6.71
N ARG A 75 -5.63 12.81 -6.99
CA ARG A 75 -4.61 13.63 -7.64
C ARG A 75 -4.17 13.02 -8.95
N GLN A 76 -3.86 13.89 -9.89
CA GLN A 76 -3.25 13.52 -11.16
C GLN A 76 -1.84 14.08 -11.18
N PHE A 77 -0.87 13.25 -11.49
CA PHE A 77 0.53 13.69 -11.54
C PHE A 77 1.31 12.92 -12.59
N THR A 78 2.39 13.55 -13.07
CA THR A 78 3.30 12.95 -14.02
C THR A 78 4.66 12.86 -13.34
N GLY A 79 5.18 11.65 -13.20
CA GLY A 79 6.49 11.44 -12.62
C GLY A 79 7.60 11.91 -13.55
N LYS A 80 8.78 12.10 -13.00
CA LYS A 80 9.95 12.52 -13.78
C LYS A 80 10.24 11.47 -14.86
N GLY A 81 10.29 11.91 -16.10
CA GLY A 81 10.49 11.03 -17.25
C GLY A 81 9.24 10.40 -17.81
N ASP A 82 8.10 10.53 -17.13
CA ASP A 82 6.83 10.03 -17.63
C ASP A 82 6.24 11.00 -18.64
N THR A 83 5.61 10.46 -19.68
CA THR A 83 4.95 11.27 -20.70
C THR A 83 3.45 11.38 -20.46
N GLN A 84 2.88 10.56 -19.58
CA GLN A 84 1.46 10.53 -19.30
C GLN A 84 1.17 10.52 -17.80
N PRO A 85 0.03 11.11 -17.39
CA PRO A 85 -0.29 11.23 -15.99
C PRO A 85 -0.74 9.92 -15.36
N LYS A 86 -0.50 9.83 -14.07
CA LYS A 86 -1.05 8.80 -13.20
C LYS A 86 -2.11 9.42 -12.32
N LYS A 87 -3.09 8.62 -11.92
CA LYS A 87 -4.09 9.05 -10.94
C LYS A 87 -3.94 8.23 -9.68
N ALA A 88 -3.96 8.90 -8.56
CA ALA A 88 -3.82 8.26 -7.26
C ALA A 88 -4.58 9.04 -6.19
N TYR A 89 -5.06 8.30 -5.19
CA TYR A 89 -5.62 8.90 -3.99
C TYR A 89 -4.50 9.17 -2.99
N LEU A 90 -4.60 10.31 -2.29
CA LEU A 90 -3.78 10.60 -1.13
C LEU A 90 -4.59 10.26 0.10
N ILE A 91 -4.12 9.29 0.88
CA ILE A 91 -4.84 8.79 2.05
C ILE A 91 -3.94 8.89 3.27
N PRO A 92 -4.38 9.57 4.34
CA PRO A 92 -3.57 9.66 5.55
C PRO A 92 -3.20 8.28 6.09
N VAL A 93 -1.98 8.15 6.56
CA VAL A 93 -1.47 6.90 7.15
C VAL A 93 -2.41 6.44 8.27
N GLU A 94 -2.86 7.36 9.13
CA GLU A 94 -3.74 7.03 10.24
C GLU A 94 -5.09 6.47 9.77
N THR A 95 -5.58 6.94 8.62
CA THR A 95 -6.81 6.41 8.03
C THR A 95 -6.61 4.98 7.54
N ILE A 96 -5.51 4.72 6.84
CA ILE A 96 -5.16 3.36 6.40
C ILE A 96 -5.07 2.42 7.60
N LYS A 97 -4.45 2.88 8.69
CA LYS A 97 -4.33 2.07 9.91
C LYS A 97 -5.67 1.68 10.49
N LYS A 98 -6.66 2.58 10.46
CA LYS A 98 -8.01 2.28 10.97
C LYS A 98 -8.70 1.16 10.22
N TYR A 99 -8.40 1.01 8.93
CA TYR A 99 -8.99 -0.01 8.08
C TYR A 99 -8.09 -1.23 7.89
N SER A 100 -6.89 -1.18 8.46
CA SER A 100 -5.91 -2.26 8.32
C SER A 100 -6.21 -3.42 9.25
N SER A 101 -5.72 -4.59 8.89
CA SER A 101 -5.80 -5.77 9.76
C SER A 101 -4.79 -5.68 10.89
N ARG A 102 -3.63 -5.12 10.61
CA ARG A 102 -2.60 -4.86 11.62
C ARG A 102 -1.53 -3.94 11.07
N ASP A 103 -0.78 -3.28 11.96
CA ASP A 103 0.48 -2.65 11.62
C ASP A 103 1.58 -3.23 12.53
N VAL A 104 2.78 -3.30 11.99
CA VAL A 104 3.92 -3.89 12.71
C VAL A 104 5.08 -2.92 12.59
N PRO A 105 5.63 -2.45 13.72
CA PRO A 105 6.84 -1.63 13.67
C PRO A 105 7.97 -2.37 12.97
N ARG A 106 8.75 -1.64 12.17
CA ARG A 106 9.82 -2.23 11.38
C ARG A 106 10.84 -3.00 12.22
N ASP A 107 11.19 -2.48 13.38
CA ASP A 107 12.16 -3.14 14.27
C ASP A 107 11.66 -4.50 14.76
N GLN A 108 10.36 -4.67 14.98
CA GLN A 108 9.79 -5.95 15.36
C GLN A 108 9.90 -6.98 14.23
N ILE A 109 9.70 -6.54 12.99
CA ILE A 109 9.87 -7.42 11.82
C ILE A 109 11.32 -7.89 11.73
N LEU A 110 12.28 -6.98 11.93
CA LEU A 110 13.70 -7.32 11.90
C LEU A 110 14.07 -8.32 13.00
N GLN A 111 13.54 -8.13 14.19
CA GLN A 111 13.74 -9.06 15.30
C GLN A 111 13.20 -10.45 14.98
N THR A 112 12.00 -10.49 14.40
CA THR A 112 11.37 -11.76 14.00
C THR A 112 12.22 -12.47 12.96
N ASN A 113 12.76 -11.76 11.99
CA ASN A 113 13.61 -12.33 10.95
C ASN A 113 14.91 -12.89 11.57
N THR A 114 15.52 -12.17 12.49
CA THR A 114 16.70 -12.63 13.21
C THR A 114 16.42 -13.94 13.95
N TYR A 115 15.27 -14.02 14.58
CA TYR A 115 14.83 -15.23 15.28
C TYR A 115 14.71 -16.43 14.34
N LYS A 116 14.18 -16.23 13.15
CA LYS A 116 13.98 -17.32 12.19
C LYS A 116 15.27 -17.88 11.62
N HIS A 117 16.33 -17.11 11.63
CA HIS A 117 17.62 -17.51 11.07
C HIS A 117 18.55 -18.14 12.10
N THR A 118 18.17 -18.15 13.33
CA THR A 118 18.94 -18.83 14.39
C THR A 118 18.40 -20.22 14.64
#